data_a18d293460b49ba5d5b0c7592ea900fb
#
_entry.id   a18d293460b49ba5d5b0c7592ea900fb
#
_cell.length_a   1.000
_cell.length_b   1.000
_cell.length_c   1.000
_cell.angle_alpha   90.00
_cell.angle_beta   90.00
_cell.angle_gamma   90.00
#
_symmetry.space_group_name_H-M   'P 1'
#
loop_
_entity.id
_entity.type
_entity.pdbx_description
1 polymer ?
#
loop_
_entity_poly.entity_id
_entity_poly.type
_entity_poly.pdbx_seq_one_letter_code
_entity_poly.pdbx_strand_id
1 'polypeptide(L)'
;MAQINSFDTQLLQAICDVLGDTSQGLTGGEIGQLLGACGIADPYVGMTKRHRLFQALSNRQKADRCGNNVVVFIRAAMNPVRYVNKKEVFDIRKDELNKVLSFSGLSLHEDGTITRIEKIKTISDARKRASRLRRNLEIRNVHPDVLRFCKAELLH
;
A
#
# COMPACT_ATOMS: atom_id res chain seq x y z
N MET A 1 -13.92 -11.01 5.71
CA MET A 1 -12.99 -9.94 6.16
C MET A 1 -13.68 -9.10 7.23
N ALA A 2 -12.97 -8.82 8.32
CA ALA A 2 -13.49 -7.89 9.33
C ALA A 2 -13.73 -6.51 8.70
N GLN A 3 -14.72 -5.80 9.19
CA GLN A 3 -15.06 -4.49 8.66
C GLN A 3 -13.98 -3.46 8.97
N ILE A 4 -13.53 -2.74 7.96
CA ILE A 4 -12.56 -1.66 8.06
C ILE A 4 -13.32 -0.34 7.96
N ASN A 5 -13.06 0.57 8.88
CA ASN A 5 -13.70 1.88 8.86
C ASN A 5 -13.33 2.64 7.57
N SER A 6 -14.25 3.44 7.07
CA SER A 6 -13.97 4.30 5.93
C SER A 6 -12.76 5.19 6.23
N PHE A 7 -11.89 5.34 5.26
CA PHE A 7 -10.75 6.25 5.36
C PHE A 7 -11.26 7.69 5.35
N ASP A 8 -10.72 8.53 6.22
CA ASP A 8 -11.06 9.95 6.13
C ASP A 8 -10.52 10.55 4.83
N THR A 9 -11.02 11.72 4.48
CA THR A 9 -10.69 12.38 3.21
C THR A 9 -9.20 12.57 3.04
N GLN A 10 -8.50 12.98 4.09
CA GLN A 10 -7.05 13.25 4.01
C GLN A 10 -6.24 11.98 3.84
N LEU A 11 -6.59 10.91 4.57
CA LEU A 11 -5.93 9.62 4.42
C LEU A 11 -6.17 9.03 3.04
N LEU A 12 -7.41 9.09 2.56
CA LEU A 12 -7.72 8.58 1.23
C LEU A 12 -6.98 9.37 0.14
N GLN A 13 -6.90 10.69 0.29
CA GLN A 13 -6.14 11.51 -0.65
C GLN A 13 -4.66 11.13 -0.64
N ALA A 14 -4.08 10.92 0.53
CA ALA A 14 -2.67 10.52 0.64
C ALA A 14 -2.41 9.16 -0.01
N ILE A 15 -3.30 8.20 0.14
CA ILE A 15 -3.22 6.91 -0.55
C ILE A 15 -3.24 7.11 -2.07
N CYS A 16 -4.16 7.93 -2.54
CA CYS A 16 -4.29 8.21 -3.97
C CYS A 16 -3.09 8.99 -4.52
N ASP A 17 -2.48 9.84 -3.71
CA ASP A 17 -1.27 10.57 -4.09
C ASP A 17 -0.09 9.61 -4.32
N VAL A 18 0.02 8.55 -3.52
CA VAL A 18 1.04 7.52 -3.70
C VAL A 18 0.75 6.69 -4.96
N LEU A 19 -0.45 6.13 -5.05
CA LEU A 19 -0.81 5.24 -6.16
C LEU A 19 -0.96 5.94 -7.49
N GLY A 20 -1.38 7.20 -7.47
CA GLY A 20 -1.59 8.01 -8.68
C GLY A 20 -0.49 9.01 -8.96
N ASP A 21 0.69 8.84 -8.38
CA ASP A 21 1.81 9.74 -8.64
C ASP A 21 2.13 9.80 -10.13
N THR A 22 2.46 10.98 -10.62
CA THR A 22 2.66 11.23 -12.06
C THR A 22 3.79 10.38 -12.63
N SER A 23 4.90 10.27 -11.91
CA SER A 23 6.10 9.56 -12.37
C SER A 23 6.28 8.18 -11.75
N GLN A 24 5.91 7.99 -10.50
CA GLN A 24 6.15 6.77 -9.73
C GLN A 24 4.90 5.94 -9.47
N GLY A 25 3.74 6.44 -9.84
CA GLY A 25 2.47 5.78 -9.58
C GLY A 25 2.06 4.80 -10.68
N LEU A 26 0.86 4.27 -10.52
CA LEU A 26 0.22 3.43 -11.53
C LEU A 26 -0.02 4.23 -12.80
N THR A 27 0.02 3.57 -13.95
CA THR A 27 -0.38 4.20 -15.21
C THR A 27 -1.90 4.32 -15.29
N GLY A 28 -2.40 5.20 -16.17
CA GLY A 28 -3.84 5.32 -16.39
C GLY A 28 -4.50 4.01 -16.81
N GLY A 29 -3.81 3.23 -17.66
CA GLY A 29 -4.29 1.92 -18.08
C GLY A 29 -4.37 0.92 -16.93
N GLU A 30 -3.35 0.91 -16.07
CA GLU A 30 -3.34 0.05 -14.88
C GLU A 30 -4.47 0.41 -13.92
N ILE A 31 -4.73 1.69 -13.72
CA ILE A 31 -5.84 2.15 -12.87
C ILE A 31 -7.17 1.63 -13.40
N GLY A 32 -7.41 1.76 -14.70
CA GLY A 32 -8.65 1.27 -15.30
C GLY A 32 -8.82 -0.22 -15.14
N GLN A 33 -7.77 -1.00 -15.39
CA GLN A 33 -7.80 -2.46 -15.22
C GLN A 33 -8.07 -2.86 -13.78
N LEU A 34 -7.40 -2.22 -12.83
CA LEU A 34 -7.54 -2.53 -11.40
C LEU A 34 -8.93 -2.16 -10.88
N LEU A 35 -9.46 -1.02 -11.27
CA LEU A 35 -10.82 -0.64 -10.90
C LEU A 35 -11.83 -1.65 -11.42
N GLY A 36 -11.68 -2.06 -12.68
CA GLY A 36 -12.53 -3.08 -13.30
C GLY A 36 -12.45 -4.41 -12.58
N ALA A 37 -11.23 -4.86 -12.26
CA ALA A 37 -11.01 -6.13 -11.56
C ALA A 37 -11.61 -6.12 -10.15
N CYS A 38 -11.63 -4.98 -9.48
CA CYS A 38 -12.20 -4.83 -8.15
C CYS A 38 -13.70 -4.52 -8.16
N GLY A 39 -14.30 -4.38 -9.33
CA GLY A 39 -15.72 -4.03 -9.43
C GLY A 39 -16.03 -2.62 -8.98
N ILE A 40 -15.07 -1.71 -9.09
CA ILE A 40 -15.23 -0.31 -8.71
C ILE A 40 -15.48 0.53 -9.97
N ALA A 41 -16.53 1.34 -9.94
CA ALA A 41 -16.87 2.18 -11.09
C ALA A 41 -15.77 3.23 -11.34
N ASP A 42 -15.33 3.32 -12.59
CA ASP A 42 -14.34 4.30 -13.02
C ASP A 42 -15.07 5.61 -13.37
N PRO A 43 -14.78 6.70 -12.67
CA PRO A 43 -15.58 7.92 -12.84
C PRO A 43 -15.33 8.64 -14.16
N TYR A 44 -14.07 8.77 -14.56
CA TYR A 44 -13.76 9.49 -15.80
C TYR A 44 -12.29 9.34 -16.18
N VAL A 45 -12.06 8.82 -17.38
CA VAL A 45 -10.69 8.53 -17.88
C VAL A 45 -9.88 9.80 -18.13
N GLY A 46 -10.51 10.93 -18.43
CA GLY A 46 -9.82 12.21 -18.70
C GLY A 46 -9.32 12.94 -17.46
N MET A 47 -9.65 12.47 -16.27
CA MET A 47 -9.17 13.08 -15.02
C MET A 47 -7.71 12.75 -14.78
N THR A 48 -7.02 13.58 -13.98
CA THR A 48 -5.69 13.22 -13.50
C THR A 48 -5.77 11.91 -12.70
N LYS A 49 -4.68 11.15 -12.68
CA LYS A 49 -4.66 9.85 -12.00
C LYS A 49 -5.07 9.95 -10.53
N ARG A 50 -4.54 10.92 -9.81
CA ARG A 50 -4.87 11.13 -8.39
C ARG A 50 -6.34 11.44 -8.19
N HIS A 51 -6.87 12.34 -8.98
CA HIS A 51 -8.27 12.76 -8.88
C HIS A 51 -9.22 11.62 -9.26
N ARG A 52 -8.90 10.89 -10.31
CA ARG A 52 -9.65 9.73 -10.78
C ARG A 52 -9.71 8.65 -9.69
N LEU A 53 -8.56 8.30 -9.09
CA LEU A 53 -8.50 7.34 -8.01
C LEU A 53 -9.29 7.80 -6.79
N PHE A 54 -9.08 9.03 -6.38
CA PHE A 54 -9.80 9.59 -5.23
C PHE A 54 -11.31 9.53 -5.44
N GLN A 55 -11.78 9.94 -6.60
CA GLN A 55 -13.20 9.94 -6.91
C GLN A 55 -13.77 8.52 -6.89
N ALA A 56 -13.07 7.57 -7.53
CA ALA A 56 -13.50 6.17 -7.60
C ALA A 56 -13.58 5.55 -6.21
N LEU A 57 -12.51 5.68 -5.42
CA LEU A 57 -12.44 5.05 -4.10
C LEU A 57 -13.34 5.75 -3.08
N SER A 58 -13.44 7.06 -3.15
CA SER A 58 -14.33 7.83 -2.29
C SER A 58 -15.80 7.46 -2.52
N ASN A 59 -16.22 7.39 -3.79
CA ASN A 59 -17.57 6.97 -4.12
C ASN A 59 -17.86 5.56 -3.64
N ARG A 60 -16.90 4.65 -3.81
CA ARG A 60 -17.06 3.25 -3.42
C ARG A 60 -17.20 3.10 -1.91
N GLN A 61 -16.35 3.75 -1.12
CA GLN A 61 -16.45 3.61 0.34
C GLN A 61 -17.70 4.28 0.89
N LYS A 62 -18.18 5.34 0.28
CA LYS A 62 -19.47 5.95 0.66
C LYS A 62 -20.63 4.99 0.42
N ALA A 63 -20.65 4.32 -0.73
CA ALA A 63 -21.67 3.35 -1.06
C ALA A 63 -21.64 2.16 -0.10
N ASP A 64 -20.45 1.66 0.24
CA ASP A 64 -20.25 0.50 1.11
C ASP A 64 -20.37 0.84 2.59
N ARG A 65 -20.23 2.12 2.96
CA ARG A 65 -20.15 2.60 4.34
C ARG A 65 -18.98 1.98 5.12
N CYS A 66 -17.93 1.57 4.43
CA CYS A 66 -16.71 1.01 5.03
C CYS A 66 -15.57 1.11 4.03
N GLY A 67 -14.35 0.85 4.50
CA GLY A 67 -13.14 0.94 3.70
C GLY A 67 -12.67 -0.36 3.07
N ASN A 68 -13.46 -1.44 3.18
CA ASN A 68 -13.03 -2.77 2.73
C ASN A 68 -12.63 -2.81 1.26
N ASN A 69 -13.39 -2.19 0.38
CA ASN A 69 -13.06 -2.19 -1.05
C ASN A 69 -11.89 -1.28 -1.41
N VAL A 70 -11.61 -0.27 -0.61
CA VAL A 70 -10.37 0.51 -0.75
C VAL A 70 -9.17 -0.39 -0.46
N VAL A 71 -9.25 -1.19 0.60
CA VAL A 71 -8.20 -2.16 0.95
C VAL A 71 -8.05 -3.21 -0.14
N VAL A 72 -9.15 -3.71 -0.68
CA VAL A 72 -9.13 -4.67 -1.80
C VAL A 72 -8.40 -4.07 -3.00
N PHE A 73 -8.65 -2.81 -3.31
CA PHE A 73 -7.96 -2.11 -4.41
C PHE A 73 -6.46 -2.00 -4.13
N ILE A 74 -6.06 -1.60 -2.92
CA ILE A 74 -4.65 -1.50 -2.55
C ILE A 74 -3.96 -2.86 -2.69
N ARG A 75 -4.58 -3.92 -2.22
CA ARG A 75 -4.05 -5.28 -2.33
C ARG A 75 -3.90 -5.71 -3.79
N ALA A 76 -4.87 -5.39 -4.63
CA ALA A 76 -4.80 -5.69 -6.06
C ALA A 76 -3.66 -4.91 -6.74
N ALA A 77 -3.52 -3.62 -6.41
CA ALA A 77 -2.46 -2.78 -6.94
C ALA A 77 -1.07 -3.23 -6.50
N MET A 78 -0.97 -3.80 -5.29
CA MET A 78 0.28 -4.24 -4.69
C MET A 78 0.45 -5.77 -4.71
N ASN A 79 -0.25 -6.46 -5.59
CA ASN A 79 -0.04 -7.89 -5.78
C ASN A 79 1.39 -8.14 -6.26
N PRO A 80 2.19 -8.95 -5.54
CA PRO A 80 3.61 -9.17 -5.88
C PRO A 80 3.83 -9.67 -7.31
N VAL A 81 2.88 -10.41 -7.88
CA VAL A 81 2.97 -10.93 -9.24
C VAL A 81 3.19 -9.79 -10.25
N ARG A 82 2.63 -8.61 -10.00
CA ARG A 82 2.78 -7.44 -10.88
C ARG A 82 4.19 -6.85 -10.85
N TYR A 83 5.00 -7.23 -9.87
CA TYR A 83 6.32 -6.64 -9.61
C TYR A 83 7.47 -7.64 -9.70
N VAL A 84 7.27 -8.79 -10.33
CA VAL A 84 8.28 -9.86 -10.43
C VAL A 84 9.62 -9.32 -10.97
N ASN A 85 9.56 -8.43 -11.95
CA ASN A 85 10.77 -7.81 -12.53
C ASN A 85 10.97 -6.36 -12.08
N LYS A 86 10.26 -5.93 -11.04
CA LYS A 86 10.24 -4.53 -10.56
C LYS A 86 10.21 -4.47 -9.05
N LYS A 87 11.01 -5.30 -8.39
CA LYS A 87 11.00 -5.37 -6.92
C LYS A 87 11.26 -4.01 -6.28
N GLU A 88 12.15 -3.22 -6.86
CA GLU A 88 12.47 -1.88 -6.34
C GLU A 88 11.27 -0.95 -6.35
N VAL A 89 10.46 -1.00 -7.40
CA VAL A 89 9.22 -0.22 -7.49
C VAL A 89 8.23 -0.66 -6.41
N PHE A 90 8.11 -1.98 -6.21
CA PHE A 90 7.26 -2.53 -5.15
C PHE A 90 7.71 -2.02 -3.77
N ASP A 91 8.99 -2.10 -3.46
CA ASP A 91 9.54 -1.72 -2.17
C ASP A 91 9.30 -0.23 -1.87
N ILE A 92 9.57 0.64 -2.84
CA ILE A 92 9.35 2.09 -2.69
C ILE A 92 7.87 2.38 -2.47
N ARG A 93 7.01 1.79 -3.28
CA ARG A 93 5.56 2.02 -3.20
C ARG A 93 4.99 1.49 -1.89
N LYS A 94 5.44 0.31 -1.47
CA LYS A 94 5.07 -0.27 -0.17
C LYS A 94 5.47 0.64 0.99
N ASP A 95 6.70 1.16 0.98
CA ASP A 95 7.17 2.08 2.01
C ASP A 95 6.30 3.33 2.08
N GLU A 96 6.01 3.93 0.94
CA GLU A 96 5.19 5.14 0.88
C GLU A 96 3.76 4.88 1.34
N LEU A 97 3.18 3.76 0.93
CA LEU A 97 1.84 3.37 1.39
C LEU A 97 1.81 3.12 2.90
N ASN A 98 2.82 2.46 3.44
CA ASN A 98 2.86 2.14 4.88
C ASN A 98 3.00 3.39 5.75
N LYS A 99 3.65 4.44 5.27
CA LYS A 99 3.67 5.71 5.99
C LYS A 99 2.26 6.26 6.19
N VAL A 100 1.40 6.13 5.19
CA VAL A 100 0.01 6.60 5.24
C VAL A 100 -0.87 5.61 5.99
N LEU A 101 -0.80 4.33 5.64
CA LEU A 101 -1.64 3.28 6.21
C LEU A 101 -1.47 3.13 7.73
N SER A 102 -0.28 3.43 8.23
CA SER A 102 0.00 3.39 9.67
C SER A 102 -0.93 4.29 10.47
N PHE A 103 -1.35 5.43 9.91
CA PHE A 103 -2.31 6.32 10.57
C PHE A 103 -3.71 5.71 10.64
N SER A 104 -4.01 4.75 9.79
CA SER A 104 -5.27 3.99 9.82
C SER A 104 -5.17 2.70 10.63
N GLY A 105 -4.02 2.40 11.19
CA GLY A 105 -3.78 1.16 11.90
C GLY A 105 -3.67 -0.05 10.98
N LEU A 106 -3.12 0.14 9.77
CA LEU A 106 -2.94 -0.91 8.77
C LEU A 106 -1.49 -0.98 8.32
N SER A 107 -1.07 -2.16 7.90
CA SER A 107 0.27 -2.41 7.37
C SER A 107 0.21 -3.31 6.16
N LEU A 108 0.88 -2.91 5.09
CA LEU A 108 1.02 -3.68 3.86
C LEU A 108 2.33 -4.49 3.93
N HIS A 109 2.23 -5.78 3.65
CA HIS A 109 3.35 -6.72 3.71
C HIS A 109 3.90 -7.06 2.33
N GLU A 110 5.06 -7.69 2.32
CA GLU A 110 5.76 -8.07 1.09
C GLU A 110 4.95 -9.04 0.21
N ASP A 111 4.11 -9.86 0.82
CA ASP A 111 3.24 -10.79 0.10
C ASP A 111 1.96 -10.14 -0.43
N GLY A 112 1.81 -8.83 -0.26
CA GLY A 112 0.63 -8.09 -0.70
C GLY A 112 -0.53 -8.11 0.27
N THR A 113 -0.40 -8.77 1.42
CA THR A 113 -1.45 -8.79 2.44
C THR A 113 -1.43 -7.51 3.28
N ILE A 114 -2.58 -7.17 3.84
CA ILE A 114 -2.74 -6.02 4.74
C ILE A 114 -3.25 -6.54 6.08
N THR A 115 -2.56 -6.16 7.16
CA THR A 115 -2.94 -6.55 8.51
C THR A 115 -3.18 -5.33 9.38
N ARG A 116 -3.90 -5.53 10.49
CA ARG A 116 -4.13 -4.48 11.47
C ARG A 116 -2.90 -4.34 12.37
N ILE A 117 -2.59 -3.10 12.71
CA ILE A 117 -1.50 -2.74 13.63
C ILE A 117 -1.99 -1.61 14.52
N GLU A 118 -1.19 -1.27 15.54
CA GLU A 118 -1.46 -0.11 16.36
C GLU A 118 -1.35 1.16 15.53
N LYS A 119 -2.33 2.07 15.64
CA LYS A 119 -2.30 3.36 14.96
C LYS A 119 -1.15 4.20 15.47
N ILE A 120 -0.48 4.87 14.56
CA ILE A 120 0.52 5.87 14.89
C ILE A 120 -0.08 7.27 14.76
N LYS A 121 0.57 8.25 15.38
CA LYS A 121 0.06 9.63 15.41
C LYS A 121 1.00 10.64 14.79
N THR A 122 2.28 10.29 14.60
CA THR A 122 3.29 11.23 14.10
C THR A 122 3.96 10.74 12.83
N ILE A 123 4.44 11.69 12.03
CA ILE A 123 5.17 11.38 10.79
C ILE A 123 6.46 10.61 11.10
N SER A 124 7.16 10.98 12.18
CA SER A 124 8.39 10.29 12.60
C SER A 124 8.13 8.82 12.90
N ASP A 125 7.04 8.52 13.61
CA ASP A 125 6.66 7.14 13.94
C ASP A 125 6.29 6.35 12.69
N ALA A 126 5.60 6.98 11.73
CA ALA A 126 5.24 6.35 10.46
C ALA A 126 6.49 5.94 9.68
N ARG A 127 7.47 6.83 9.60
CA ARG A 127 8.75 6.57 8.90
C ARG A 127 9.54 5.47 9.59
N LYS A 128 9.61 5.48 10.90
CA LYS A 128 10.31 4.44 11.68
C LYS A 128 9.68 3.08 11.46
N ARG A 129 8.36 3.00 11.48
CA ARG A 129 7.64 1.74 11.28
C ARG A 129 7.85 1.19 9.87
N ALA A 130 7.76 2.04 8.85
CA ALA A 130 8.00 1.64 7.46
C ALA A 130 9.43 1.10 7.29
N SER A 131 10.42 1.77 7.86
CA SER A 131 11.81 1.33 7.82
C SER A 131 12.03 0.00 8.52
N ARG A 132 11.38 -0.23 9.67
CA ARG A 132 11.49 -1.50 10.39
C ARG A 132 10.87 -2.65 9.61
N LEU A 133 9.72 -2.45 9.02
CA LEU A 133 9.06 -3.47 8.19
C LEU A 133 9.95 -3.85 7.00
N ARG A 134 10.54 -2.86 6.34
CA ARG A 134 11.45 -3.08 5.24
C ARG A 134 12.66 -3.90 5.66
N ARG A 135 13.33 -3.53 6.75
CA ARG A 135 14.51 -4.24 7.25
C ARG A 135 14.18 -5.69 7.63
N ASN A 136 13.07 -5.91 8.30
CA ASN A 136 12.65 -7.26 8.68
C ASN A 136 12.42 -8.15 7.46
N LEU A 137 11.83 -7.60 6.40
CA LEU A 137 11.61 -8.33 5.16
C LEU A 137 12.91 -8.64 4.43
N GLU A 138 13.83 -7.69 4.39
CA GLU A 138 15.17 -7.90 3.80
C GLU A 138 15.90 -9.04 4.51
N ILE A 139 15.87 -9.08 5.83
CA ILE A 139 16.47 -10.15 6.61
C ILE A 139 15.82 -11.51 6.30
N ARG A 140 14.51 -11.57 6.19
CA ARG A 140 13.77 -12.81 5.89
C ARG A 140 14.08 -13.36 4.49
N ASN A 141 14.45 -12.52 3.56
CA ASN A 141 14.73 -12.91 2.17
C ASN A 141 16.19 -13.32 1.94
N VAL A 142 17.03 -13.19 2.94
CA VAL A 142 18.43 -13.58 2.85
C VAL A 142 18.58 -15.10 3.04
N HIS A 143 19.51 -15.73 2.28
CA HIS A 143 19.77 -17.14 2.39
C HIS A 143 20.11 -17.53 3.84
N PRO A 144 19.64 -18.71 4.33
CA PRO A 144 19.88 -19.12 5.72
C PRO A 144 21.33 -19.09 6.17
N ASP A 145 22.26 -19.43 5.31
CA ASP A 145 23.69 -19.42 5.64
C ASP A 145 24.20 -18.00 5.87
N VAL A 146 23.74 -17.05 5.07
CA VAL A 146 24.09 -15.64 5.23
C VAL A 146 23.46 -15.08 6.51
N LEU A 147 22.23 -15.46 6.82
CA LEU A 147 21.58 -15.08 8.07
C LEU A 147 22.34 -15.58 9.28
N ARG A 148 22.82 -16.82 9.24
CA ARG A 148 23.64 -17.41 10.31
C ARG A 148 24.91 -16.61 10.52
N PHE A 149 25.59 -16.27 9.45
CA PHE A 149 26.80 -15.46 9.49
C PHE A 149 26.55 -14.08 10.09
N CYS A 150 25.51 -13.40 9.61
CA CYS A 150 25.13 -12.09 10.14
C CYS A 150 24.78 -12.14 11.63
N LYS A 151 24.09 -13.17 12.08
CA LYS A 151 23.75 -13.34 13.50
C LYS A 151 25.00 -13.56 14.35
N ALA A 152 25.96 -14.34 13.87
CA ALA A 152 27.21 -14.55 14.57
C ALA A 152 27.99 -13.25 14.73
N GLU A 153 28.05 -12.41 13.71
CA GLU A 153 28.68 -11.08 13.79
C GLU A 153 27.95 -10.14 14.74
N LEU A 154 26.63 -10.14 14.73
CA LEU A 154 25.82 -9.27 15.59
C LEU A 154 25.93 -9.64 17.07
N LEU A 155 26.29 -10.88 17.40
CA LEU A 155 26.46 -11.35 18.77
C LEU A 155 27.85 -11.04 19.33
N HIS A 156 28.76 -10.59 18.52
CA HIS A 156 30.10 -10.15 18.90
C HIS A 156 30.20 -8.63 18.90
#